data_c9bc2bea10df043cc05f2eda0d76dc76
#
_entry.id   c9bc2bea10df043cc05f2eda0d76dc76
#
_cell.length_a   1.000
_cell.length_b   1.000
_cell.length_c   1.000
_cell.angle_alpha   90.00
_cell.angle_beta   90.00
_cell.angle_gamma   90.00
#
_symmetry.space_group_name_H-M   'P 1'
#
loop_
_entity.id
_entity.type
_entity.pdbx_description
1 polymer ?
#
loop_
_entity_poly.entity_id
_entity_poly.type
_entity_poly.pdbx_seq_one_letter_code
_entity_poly.pdbx_strand_id
1 'polypeptide(L)'
;MFGLWNEAVAHAQSYVANRGLQLRQELGRGYDGIVFATDRQTAIKALRYEPLFQRERDVYLRLRENDISEIQGCNVPRLVDWDAELWVVETEIVKPPFVLDFADAYLDEKPDFPKSVMARWQREKRQQFGANWDRVQTIMANLRRYGIYLADVKPGNISFE
;
A
#
# COMPACT_ATOMS: atom_id res chain seq x y z
N MET A 1 18.94 -4.64 16.69
CA MET A 1 18.47 -3.86 15.53
C MET A 1 18.63 -4.52 14.18
N PHE A 2 19.63 -5.34 14.02
CA PHE A 2 19.81 -6.11 12.78
C PHE A 2 18.70 -7.14 12.52
N GLY A 3 17.86 -7.46 13.49
CA GLY A 3 16.82 -8.48 13.39
C GLY A 3 15.43 -8.01 12.94
N LEU A 4 15.17 -6.70 12.83
CA LEU A 4 13.80 -6.19 12.62
C LEU A 4 13.15 -6.66 11.32
N TRP A 5 13.91 -6.86 10.26
CA TRP A 5 13.42 -7.32 8.97
C TRP A 5 13.90 -8.71 8.58
N ASN A 6 14.71 -9.39 9.42
CA ASN A 6 15.28 -10.70 9.06
C ASN A 6 14.20 -11.72 8.77
N GLU A 7 13.13 -11.76 9.56
CA GLU A 7 12.03 -12.67 9.34
C GLU A 7 11.27 -12.32 8.06
N ALA A 8 11.00 -11.04 7.84
CA ALA A 8 10.33 -10.58 6.62
C ALA A 8 11.16 -10.89 5.37
N VAL A 9 12.48 -10.67 5.41
CA VAL A 9 13.40 -11.05 4.32
C VAL A 9 13.36 -12.55 4.07
N ALA A 10 13.40 -13.36 5.13
CA ALA A 10 13.31 -14.83 5.01
C ALA A 10 11.98 -15.25 4.40
N HIS A 11 10.87 -14.63 4.79
CA HIS A 11 9.55 -14.86 4.21
C HIS A 11 9.51 -14.50 2.73
N ALA A 12 10.11 -13.38 2.34
CA ALA A 12 10.22 -12.99 0.94
C ALA A 12 11.01 -14.02 0.13
N GLN A 13 12.13 -14.49 0.66
CA GLN A 13 12.95 -15.53 0.02
C GLN A 13 12.18 -16.84 -0.16
N SER A 14 11.46 -17.27 0.87
CA SER A 14 10.63 -18.49 0.81
C SER A 14 9.48 -18.34 -0.20
N TYR A 15 8.85 -17.17 -0.23
CA TYR A 15 7.76 -16.87 -1.16
C TYR A 15 8.21 -17.04 -2.61
N VAL A 16 9.33 -16.43 -3.00
CA VAL A 16 9.82 -16.49 -4.38
C VAL A 16 10.32 -17.91 -4.72
N ALA A 17 10.97 -18.59 -3.78
CA ALA A 17 11.44 -19.97 -3.98
C ALA A 17 10.25 -20.92 -4.27
N ASN A 18 9.16 -20.79 -3.51
CA ASN A 18 7.97 -21.61 -3.66
C ASN A 18 7.25 -21.39 -5.00
N ARG A 19 7.48 -20.25 -5.66
CA ARG A 19 6.80 -19.86 -6.90
C ARG A 19 7.69 -19.83 -8.13
N GLY A 20 8.95 -20.22 -7.98
CA GLY A 20 9.91 -20.18 -9.08
C GLY A 20 10.26 -18.77 -9.53
N LEU A 21 10.13 -17.79 -8.64
CA LEU A 21 10.51 -16.41 -8.85
C LEU A 21 11.92 -16.16 -8.32
N GLN A 22 12.50 -15.02 -8.71
CA GLN A 22 13.78 -14.55 -8.15
C GLN A 22 13.59 -13.14 -7.60
N LEU A 23 14.17 -12.91 -6.42
CA LEU A 23 14.25 -11.57 -5.87
C LEU A 23 15.22 -10.72 -6.69
N ARG A 24 14.80 -9.50 -6.94
CA ARG A 24 15.64 -8.44 -7.51
C ARG A 24 15.92 -7.40 -6.43
N GLN A 25 16.09 -6.14 -6.81
CA GLN A 25 16.44 -5.05 -5.89
C GLN A 25 15.33 -4.78 -4.86
N GLU A 26 15.76 -4.32 -3.70
CA GLU A 26 14.85 -3.77 -2.71
C GLU A 26 14.27 -2.45 -3.25
N LEU A 27 12.94 -2.32 -3.23
CA LEU A 27 12.23 -1.12 -3.66
C LEU A 27 11.97 -0.16 -2.51
N GLY A 28 11.90 -0.65 -1.29
CA GLY A 28 11.68 0.17 -0.11
C GLY A 28 11.50 -0.67 1.14
N ARG A 29 11.59 0.00 2.29
CA ARG A 29 11.26 -0.58 3.58
C ARG A 29 10.69 0.48 4.51
N GLY A 30 9.82 0.06 5.40
CA GLY A 30 9.19 0.92 6.38
C GLY A 30 8.81 0.12 7.62
N TYR A 31 8.00 0.74 8.48
CA TYR A 31 7.52 0.09 9.70
C TYR A 31 6.78 -1.22 9.40
N ASP A 32 6.00 -1.24 8.33
CA ASP A 32 5.12 -2.36 7.98
C ASP A 32 5.89 -3.58 7.48
N GLY A 33 6.95 -3.37 6.71
CA GLY A 33 7.65 -4.45 6.06
C GLY A 33 8.66 -3.97 5.03
N ILE A 34 9.04 -4.87 4.16
CA ILE A 34 10.06 -4.64 3.13
C ILE A 34 9.51 -5.05 1.76
N VAL A 35 9.82 -4.27 0.73
CA VAL A 35 9.34 -4.48 -0.64
C VAL A 35 10.52 -4.79 -1.55
N PHE A 36 10.39 -5.86 -2.33
CA PHE A 36 11.37 -6.26 -3.35
C PHE A 36 10.71 -6.36 -4.72
N ALA A 37 11.47 -6.04 -5.75
CA ALA A 37 11.10 -6.40 -7.12
C ALA A 37 11.38 -7.88 -7.37
N THR A 38 10.64 -8.48 -8.31
CA THR A 38 10.89 -9.84 -8.80
C THR A 38 11.34 -9.83 -10.26
N ASP A 39 11.79 -10.98 -10.75
CA ASP A 39 12.18 -11.17 -12.15
C ASP A 39 10.99 -11.18 -13.12
N ARG A 40 9.76 -11.18 -12.62
CA ARG A 40 8.53 -11.10 -13.43
C ARG A 40 7.87 -9.73 -13.42
N GLN A 41 8.63 -8.70 -13.07
CA GLN A 41 8.15 -7.31 -13.02
C GLN A 41 6.99 -7.09 -12.04
N THR A 42 7.00 -7.85 -10.96
CA THR A 42 6.09 -7.66 -9.83
C THR A 42 6.85 -7.13 -8.62
N ALA A 43 6.11 -6.60 -7.66
CA ALA A 43 6.63 -6.23 -6.35
C ALA A 43 6.05 -7.18 -5.31
N ILE A 44 6.91 -7.68 -4.43
CA ILE A 44 6.45 -8.42 -3.26
C ILE A 44 6.73 -7.60 -2.00
N LYS A 45 5.74 -7.54 -1.13
CA LYS A 45 5.86 -6.91 0.18
C LYS A 45 5.74 -7.98 1.25
N ALA A 46 6.81 -8.17 2.00
CA ALA A 46 6.79 -9.04 3.18
C ALA A 46 6.48 -8.19 4.40
N LEU A 47 5.33 -8.42 5.01
CA LEU A 47 4.86 -7.67 6.16
C LEU A 47 5.48 -8.24 7.44
N ARG A 48 5.69 -7.37 8.43
CA ARG A 48 6.31 -7.78 9.70
C ARG A 48 5.35 -8.44 10.66
N TYR A 49 4.05 -8.17 10.49
CA TYR A 49 3.01 -8.65 11.40
C TYR A 49 1.81 -9.16 10.63
N GLU A 50 1.21 -10.22 11.10
CA GLU A 50 0.03 -10.82 10.47
C GLU A 50 -1.15 -9.84 10.30
N PRO A 51 -1.53 -9.03 11.30
CA PRO A 51 -2.64 -8.08 11.13
C PRO A 51 -2.39 -7.06 10.02
N LEU A 52 -1.16 -6.61 9.84
CA LEU A 52 -0.79 -5.70 8.75
C LEU A 52 -0.94 -6.39 7.40
N PHE A 53 -0.50 -7.64 7.31
CA PHE A 53 -0.66 -8.45 6.11
C PHE A 53 -2.13 -8.62 5.74
N GLN A 54 -2.96 -9.05 6.68
CA GLN A 54 -4.38 -9.29 6.43
C GLN A 54 -5.07 -8.02 5.93
N ARG A 55 -4.80 -6.91 6.56
CA ARG A 55 -5.40 -5.62 6.22
C ARG A 55 -5.01 -5.17 4.82
N GLU A 56 -3.74 -5.21 4.48
CA GLU A 56 -3.25 -4.80 3.17
C GLU A 56 -3.75 -5.74 2.06
N ARG A 57 -3.66 -7.06 2.28
CA ARG A 57 -4.21 -8.05 1.35
C ARG A 57 -5.68 -7.79 1.08
N ASP A 58 -6.48 -7.57 2.11
CA ASP A 58 -7.92 -7.42 1.99
C ASP A 58 -8.30 -6.12 1.24
N VAL A 59 -7.53 -5.06 1.39
CA VAL A 59 -7.69 -3.84 0.60
C VAL A 59 -7.46 -4.13 -0.89
N TYR A 60 -6.36 -4.79 -1.23
CA TYR A 60 -6.08 -5.17 -2.62
C TYR A 60 -7.10 -6.16 -3.19
N LEU A 61 -7.59 -7.10 -2.39
CA LEU A 61 -8.68 -8.00 -2.81
C LEU A 61 -9.95 -7.23 -3.15
N ARG A 62 -10.33 -6.26 -2.31
CA ARG A 62 -11.51 -5.43 -2.57
C ARG A 62 -11.38 -4.62 -3.85
N LEU A 63 -10.22 -4.04 -4.08
CA LEU A 63 -9.94 -3.33 -5.32
C LEU A 63 -10.05 -4.25 -6.54
N ARG A 64 -9.48 -5.45 -6.45
CA ARG A 64 -9.54 -6.43 -7.53
C ARG A 64 -10.96 -6.92 -7.80
N GLU A 65 -11.73 -7.20 -6.75
CA GLU A 65 -13.12 -7.65 -6.86
C GLU A 65 -14.03 -6.60 -7.51
N ASN A 66 -13.69 -5.32 -7.38
CA ASN A 66 -14.42 -4.22 -8.01
C ASN A 66 -13.78 -3.76 -9.33
N ASP A 67 -12.77 -4.47 -9.81
CA ASP A 67 -12.06 -4.21 -11.06
C ASP A 67 -11.48 -2.78 -11.13
N ILE A 68 -10.91 -2.33 -10.01
CA ILE A 68 -10.33 -0.99 -9.89
C ILE A 68 -8.84 -1.06 -10.21
N SER A 69 -8.44 -0.45 -11.32
CA SER A 69 -7.05 -0.32 -11.75
C SER A 69 -6.55 1.12 -11.77
N GLU A 70 -7.46 2.09 -11.62
CA GLU A 70 -7.16 3.51 -11.66
C GLU A 70 -8.17 4.28 -10.82
N ILE A 71 -7.71 5.30 -10.08
CA ILE A 71 -8.55 6.23 -9.34
C ILE A 71 -8.05 7.64 -9.62
N GLN A 72 -8.89 8.47 -10.24
CA GLN A 72 -8.57 9.87 -10.55
C GLN A 72 -7.22 10.04 -11.26
N GLY A 73 -6.93 9.15 -12.20
CA GLY A 73 -5.69 9.16 -12.97
C GLY A 73 -4.50 8.52 -12.25
N CYS A 74 -4.64 8.12 -11.00
CA CYS A 74 -3.60 7.40 -10.28
C CYS A 74 -3.72 5.89 -10.50
N ASN A 75 -2.62 5.27 -10.89
CA ASN A 75 -2.57 3.83 -11.07
C ASN A 75 -2.66 3.11 -9.73
N VAL A 76 -3.51 2.09 -9.67
CA VAL A 76 -3.68 1.23 -8.51
C VAL A 76 -2.91 -0.07 -8.76
N PRO A 77 -1.98 -0.46 -7.88
CA PRO A 77 -1.32 -1.75 -8.02
C PRO A 77 -2.32 -2.89 -8.02
N ARG A 78 -2.21 -3.80 -8.99
CA ARG A 78 -3.09 -4.95 -9.09
C ARG A 78 -2.54 -6.11 -8.29
N LEU A 79 -3.38 -6.73 -7.46
CA LEU A 79 -3.00 -7.92 -6.69
C LEU A 79 -2.78 -9.11 -7.64
N VAL A 80 -1.60 -9.71 -7.53
CA VAL A 80 -1.21 -10.90 -8.31
C VAL A 80 -1.42 -12.17 -7.48
N ASP A 81 -0.84 -12.22 -6.29
CA ASP A 81 -0.87 -13.39 -5.41
C ASP A 81 -0.51 -12.98 -3.98
N TRP A 82 -0.66 -13.91 -3.04
CA TRP A 82 -0.26 -13.70 -1.65
C TRP A 82 0.00 -15.04 -0.95
N ASP A 83 0.64 -14.97 0.20
CA ASP A 83 0.85 -16.12 1.07
C ASP A 83 0.52 -15.74 2.52
N ALA A 84 -0.50 -16.39 3.08
CA ALA A 84 -1.01 -16.06 4.41
C ALA A 84 -0.12 -16.60 5.55
N GLU A 85 0.75 -17.57 5.26
CA GLU A 85 1.69 -18.11 6.25
C GLU A 85 2.97 -17.28 6.30
N LEU A 86 3.37 -16.75 5.14
CA LEU A 86 4.58 -15.94 5.01
C LEU A 86 4.31 -14.44 5.14
N TRP A 87 3.05 -14.01 5.18
CA TRP A 87 2.64 -12.61 5.25
C TRP A 87 3.20 -11.78 4.08
N VAL A 88 3.12 -12.35 2.89
CA VAL A 88 3.63 -11.73 1.66
C VAL A 88 2.47 -11.42 0.72
N VAL A 89 2.49 -10.23 0.16
CA VAL A 89 1.57 -9.78 -0.88
C VAL A 89 2.37 -9.47 -2.14
N GLU A 90 1.92 -9.98 -3.29
CA GLU A 90 2.52 -9.70 -4.59
C GLU A 90 1.57 -8.85 -5.43
N THR A 91 2.07 -7.74 -5.96
CA THR A 91 1.31 -6.84 -6.83
C THR A 91 2.09 -6.54 -8.10
N GLU A 92 1.40 -6.07 -9.12
CA GLU A 92 2.06 -5.48 -10.28
C GLU A 92 2.81 -4.21 -9.85
N ILE A 93 3.96 -3.94 -10.49
CA ILE A 93 4.69 -2.70 -10.24
C ILE A 93 3.97 -1.57 -10.98
N VAL A 94 3.62 -0.52 -10.24
CA VAL A 94 3.05 0.69 -10.79
C VAL A 94 4.16 1.71 -10.99
N LYS A 95 4.26 2.25 -12.21
CA LYS A 95 5.29 3.23 -12.53
C LYS A 95 4.81 4.65 -12.28
N PRO A 96 5.68 5.56 -11.77
CA PRO A 96 5.37 6.99 -11.75
C PRO A 96 5.12 7.50 -13.18
N PRO A 97 4.38 8.59 -13.37
CA PRO A 97 3.67 9.34 -12.34
C PRO A 97 2.33 8.69 -11.95
N PHE A 98 1.64 9.27 -11.00
CA PHE A 98 0.29 8.87 -10.59
C PHE A 98 0.24 7.50 -9.91
N VAL A 99 1.02 7.36 -8.84
CA VAL A 99 1.06 6.16 -8.00
C VAL A 99 0.19 6.36 -6.77
N LEU A 100 -0.51 5.30 -6.36
CA LEU A 100 -1.32 5.27 -5.14
C LEU A 100 -0.92 4.03 -4.33
N ASP A 101 -0.44 4.24 -3.12
CA ASP A 101 -0.01 3.19 -2.20
C ASP A 101 -1.04 3.04 -1.08
N PHE A 102 -1.36 1.80 -0.71
CA PHE A 102 -2.36 1.47 0.29
C PHE A 102 -1.78 1.02 1.64
N ALA A 103 -0.52 1.34 1.91
CA ALA A 103 0.08 1.06 3.21
C ALA A 103 -0.81 1.61 4.33
N ASP A 104 -1.08 0.79 5.34
CA ASP A 104 -1.90 1.13 6.50
C ASP A 104 -3.36 1.53 6.20
N ALA A 105 -3.89 1.22 5.03
CA ALA A 105 -5.31 1.46 4.74
C ALA A 105 -6.22 0.56 5.58
N TYR A 106 -7.40 1.08 5.94
CA TYR A 106 -8.42 0.35 6.72
C TYR A 106 -9.61 -0.01 5.84
N LEU A 107 -10.23 -1.17 6.13
CA LEU A 107 -11.46 -1.62 5.48
C LEU A 107 -12.63 -1.47 6.43
N ASP A 108 -13.73 -0.88 5.92
CA ASP A 108 -15.04 -0.80 6.57
C ASP A 108 -15.05 -0.15 7.95
N GLU A 109 -13.92 0.40 8.36
CA GLU A 109 -13.74 1.03 9.66
C GLU A 109 -13.20 2.44 9.45
N LYS A 110 -14.06 3.43 9.67
CA LYS A 110 -13.67 4.83 9.57
C LYS A 110 -12.85 5.21 10.81
N PRO A 111 -11.62 5.72 10.64
CA PRO A 111 -10.87 6.26 11.77
C PRO A 111 -11.65 7.41 12.42
N ASP A 112 -11.82 7.32 13.75
CA ASP A 112 -12.54 8.31 14.53
C ASP A 112 -11.55 9.15 15.35
N PHE A 113 -11.40 10.41 14.93
CA PHE A 113 -10.54 11.36 15.60
C PHE A 113 -11.33 12.60 16.03
N PRO A 114 -10.93 13.28 17.14
CA PRO A 114 -11.53 14.55 17.53
C PRO A 114 -11.47 15.58 16.40
N LYS A 115 -12.47 16.46 16.33
CA LYS A 115 -12.54 17.49 15.28
C LYS A 115 -11.29 18.37 15.24
N SER A 116 -10.71 18.71 16.40
CA SER A 116 -9.50 19.51 16.46
C SER A 116 -8.28 18.80 15.83
N VAL A 117 -8.17 17.49 16.05
CA VAL A 117 -7.12 16.65 15.44
C VAL A 117 -7.29 16.59 13.92
N MET A 118 -8.53 16.39 13.46
CA MET A 118 -8.85 16.35 12.04
C MET A 118 -8.57 17.69 11.34
N ALA A 119 -8.91 18.81 11.98
CA ALA A 119 -8.65 20.13 11.42
C ALA A 119 -7.14 20.39 11.26
N ARG A 120 -6.33 20.00 12.27
CA ARG A 120 -4.88 20.12 12.20
C ARG A 120 -4.29 19.22 11.10
N TRP A 121 -4.76 17.98 11.02
CA TRP A 121 -4.34 17.02 10.00
C TRP A 121 -4.63 17.57 8.59
N GLN A 122 -5.81 18.12 8.36
CA GLN A 122 -6.16 18.71 7.06
C GLN A 122 -5.27 19.89 6.69
N ARG A 123 -4.93 20.75 7.66
CA ARG A 123 -4.00 21.86 7.42
C ARG A 123 -2.61 21.36 7.03
N GLU A 124 -2.10 20.35 7.73
CA GLU A 124 -0.81 19.74 7.43
C GLU A 124 -0.80 19.11 6.03
N LYS A 125 -1.84 18.38 5.66
CA LYS A 125 -1.95 17.75 4.35
C LYS A 125 -2.09 18.78 3.23
N ARG A 126 -2.82 19.85 3.45
CA ARG A 126 -2.92 20.95 2.49
C ARG A 126 -1.55 21.57 2.22
N GLN A 127 -0.71 21.72 3.24
CA GLN A 127 0.66 22.20 3.07
C GLN A 127 1.53 21.19 2.30
N GLN A 128 1.41 19.92 2.61
CA GLN A 128 2.20 18.85 1.98
C GLN A 128 1.88 18.68 0.49
N PHE A 129 0.61 18.70 0.14
CA PHE A 129 0.14 18.46 -1.23
C PHE A 129 -0.04 19.72 -2.07
N GLY A 130 -0.20 20.88 -1.42
CA GLY A 130 -0.40 22.14 -2.13
C GLY A 130 -1.59 22.10 -3.09
N ALA A 131 -1.37 22.42 -4.36
CA ALA A 131 -2.39 22.42 -5.39
C ALA A 131 -3.03 21.04 -5.64
N ASN A 132 -2.36 19.96 -5.26
CA ASN A 132 -2.88 18.60 -5.43
C ASN A 132 -3.82 18.15 -4.32
N TRP A 133 -3.99 18.95 -3.26
CA TRP A 133 -4.79 18.54 -2.09
C TRP A 133 -6.25 18.23 -2.45
N ASP A 134 -6.89 19.04 -3.28
CA ASP A 134 -8.26 18.79 -3.71
C ASP A 134 -8.39 17.46 -4.44
N ARG A 135 -7.40 17.13 -5.25
CA ARG A 135 -7.35 15.84 -5.96
C ARG A 135 -7.18 14.66 -5.01
N VAL A 136 -6.33 14.82 -3.99
CA VAL A 136 -6.15 13.81 -2.93
C VAL A 136 -7.46 13.57 -2.18
N GLN A 137 -8.19 14.63 -1.84
CA GLN A 137 -9.49 14.52 -1.18
C GLN A 137 -10.51 13.77 -2.04
N THR A 138 -10.52 14.00 -3.34
CA THR A 138 -11.38 13.28 -4.28
C THR A 138 -11.02 11.81 -4.35
N ILE A 139 -9.74 11.47 -4.37
CA ILE A 139 -9.25 10.08 -4.32
C ILE A 139 -9.75 9.40 -3.05
N MET A 140 -9.57 10.06 -1.90
CA MET A 140 -10.03 9.51 -0.61
C MET A 140 -11.54 9.28 -0.59
N ALA A 141 -12.33 10.22 -1.13
CA ALA A 141 -13.78 10.10 -1.21
C ALA A 141 -14.21 8.93 -2.11
N ASN A 142 -13.52 8.73 -3.24
CA ASN A 142 -13.78 7.59 -4.12
C ASN A 142 -13.49 6.26 -3.43
N LEU A 143 -12.38 6.16 -2.70
CA LEU A 143 -12.02 4.95 -1.96
C LEU A 143 -13.02 4.60 -0.87
N ARG A 144 -13.56 5.62 -0.18
CA ARG A 144 -14.58 5.41 0.86
C ARG A 144 -15.84 4.73 0.34
N ARG A 145 -16.18 4.91 -0.93
CA ARG A 145 -17.32 4.21 -1.56
C ARG A 145 -17.13 2.70 -1.56
N TYR A 146 -15.88 2.25 -1.51
CA TYR A 146 -15.52 0.84 -1.43
C TYR A 146 -15.15 0.41 -0.03
N GLY A 147 -15.38 1.26 0.98
CA GLY A 147 -15.03 0.97 2.36
C GLY A 147 -13.54 1.05 2.65
N ILE A 148 -12.76 1.72 1.81
CA ILE A 148 -11.31 1.86 1.96
C ILE A 148 -10.98 3.24 2.53
N TYR A 149 -10.29 3.26 3.66
CA TYR A 149 -9.87 4.49 4.36
C TYR A 149 -8.34 4.54 4.41
N LEU A 150 -7.75 5.51 3.72
CA LEU A 150 -6.30 5.72 3.74
C LEU A 150 -5.87 6.30 5.10
N ALA A 151 -4.81 5.75 5.66
CA ALA A 151 -4.24 6.23 6.93
C ALA A 151 -2.92 6.96 6.73
N ASP A 152 -2.04 6.45 5.87
CA ASP A 152 -0.73 7.02 5.61
C ASP A 152 -0.77 7.90 4.35
N VAL A 153 -1.47 9.04 4.46
CA VAL A 153 -1.65 10.00 3.37
C VAL A 153 -0.46 10.96 3.35
N LYS A 154 0.41 10.79 2.36
CA LYS A 154 1.58 11.64 2.17
C LYS A 154 2.03 11.63 0.70
N PRO A 155 2.78 12.64 0.23
CA PRO A 155 3.22 12.70 -1.17
C PRO A 155 4.02 11.49 -1.65
N GLY A 156 4.69 10.77 -0.74
CA GLY A 156 5.38 9.52 -1.09
C GLY A 156 4.44 8.37 -1.43
N ASN A 157 3.20 8.40 -0.94
CA ASN A 157 2.21 7.34 -1.17
C ASN A 157 1.14 7.72 -2.18
N ILE A 158 0.97 9.01 -2.46
CA ILE A 158 0.05 9.51 -3.49
C ILE A 158 0.84 10.50 -4.34
N SER A 159 1.28 10.05 -5.49
CA SER A 159 2.15 10.82 -6.38
C SER A 159 1.44 11.17 -7.69
N PHE A 160 1.60 12.40 -8.13
CA PHE A 160 1.07 12.92 -9.39
C PHE A 160 2.18 13.26 -10.41
N GLU A 161 3.43 12.99 -10.02
CA GLU A 161 4.60 13.28 -10.85
C GLU A 161 5.55 12.09 -10.96
#